data_3ad9ed59b767551bdf5b44049096419e
#
_entry.id   3ad9ed59b767551bdf5b44049096419e
#
_cell.length_a   1.000
_cell.length_b   1.000
_cell.length_c   1.000
_cell.angle_alpha   90.00
_cell.angle_beta   90.00
_cell.angle_gamma   90.00
#
_symmetry.space_group_name_H-M   'P 1'
#
loop_
_entity.id
_entity.type
_entity.pdbx_description
1 polymer ?
#
loop_
_entity_poly.entity_id
_entity_poly.type
_entity_poly.pdbx_seq_one_letter_code
_entity_poly.pdbx_strand_id
1 'polypeptide(L)'
;MTVYEEAKGCQLLLDLGDTVAEIAEKTGFSESKIRRRVKLCELDEEAFKESQIRQPTLADYDRLNQIKDIETRNKLLESIGTNNFDNLLYSAVKKQETAEEKEKIEKIIEAGRFAPTST
;
A
#
# COMPACT_ATOMS: atom_id res chain seq x y z
N MET A 1 -18.53 7.74 -7.29
CA MET A 1 -18.03 6.42 -6.83
C MET A 1 -16.90 6.62 -5.85
N THR A 2 -16.94 5.94 -4.72
CA THR A 2 -15.89 6.06 -3.70
C THR A 2 -14.67 5.24 -4.08
N VAL A 3 -13.54 5.52 -3.42
CA VAL A 3 -12.32 4.72 -3.63
C VAL A 3 -12.58 3.25 -3.30
N TYR A 4 -13.35 3.00 -2.25
CA TYR A 4 -13.74 1.64 -1.86
C TYR A 4 -14.50 0.93 -2.98
N GLU A 5 -15.48 1.59 -3.58
CA GLU A 5 -16.26 1.02 -4.67
C GLU A 5 -15.41 0.76 -5.90
N GLU A 6 -14.51 1.68 -6.24
CA GLU A 6 -13.58 1.51 -7.36
C GLU A 6 -12.67 0.30 -7.13
N ALA A 7 -12.11 0.19 -5.92
CA ALA A 7 -11.24 -0.92 -5.57
C ALA A 7 -11.95 -2.27 -5.68
N LYS A 8 -13.16 -2.34 -5.13
CA LYS A 8 -13.98 -3.56 -5.19
C LYS A 8 -14.37 -3.93 -6.61
N GLY A 9 -14.72 -2.92 -7.42
CA GLY A 9 -15.07 -3.14 -8.83
C GLY A 9 -13.91 -3.71 -9.63
N CYS A 10 -12.71 -3.12 -9.46
CA CYS A 10 -11.52 -3.62 -10.14
C CYS A 10 -11.17 -5.04 -9.71
N GLN A 11 -11.26 -5.32 -8.41
CA GLN A 11 -10.99 -6.66 -7.90
C GLN A 11 -11.98 -7.68 -8.45
N LEU A 12 -13.25 -7.32 -8.52
CA LEU A 12 -14.28 -8.20 -9.07
C LEU A 12 -13.98 -8.57 -10.51
N LEU A 13 -13.60 -7.60 -11.33
CA LEU A 13 -13.28 -7.84 -12.73
C LEU A 13 -12.06 -8.77 -12.88
N LEU A 14 -11.05 -8.60 -12.02
CA LEU A 14 -9.90 -9.51 -12.01
C LEU A 14 -10.33 -10.92 -11.63
N ASP A 15 -11.20 -11.05 -10.63
CA ASP A 15 -11.70 -12.36 -10.17
C ASP A 15 -12.52 -13.05 -11.26
N LEU A 16 -13.16 -12.27 -12.13
CA LEU A 16 -13.91 -12.80 -13.27
C LEU A 16 -13.01 -13.19 -14.45
N GLY A 17 -11.73 -12.93 -14.36
CA GLY A 17 -10.76 -13.34 -15.36
C GLY A 17 -10.25 -12.24 -16.28
N ASP A 18 -10.66 -10.99 -16.07
CA ASP A 18 -10.16 -9.88 -16.86
C ASP A 18 -8.72 -9.56 -16.48
N THR A 19 -7.94 -9.14 -17.47
CA THR A 19 -6.58 -8.64 -17.20
C THR A 19 -6.65 -7.15 -16.84
N VAL A 20 -5.58 -6.63 -16.25
CA VAL A 20 -5.49 -5.20 -15.94
C VAL A 20 -5.70 -4.35 -17.20
N ALA A 21 -5.14 -4.77 -18.33
CA ALA A 21 -5.32 -4.06 -19.59
C ALA A 21 -6.78 -4.03 -20.05
N GLU A 22 -7.48 -5.16 -19.90
CA GLU A 22 -8.90 -5.25 -20.26
C GLU A 22 -9.75 -4.37 -19.36
N ILE A 23 -9.45 -4.32 -18.06
CA ILE A 23 -10.15 -3.48 -17.10
C ILE A 23 -9.93 -1.99 -17.43
N ALA A 24 -8.69 -1.63 -17.80
CA ALA A 24 -8.36 -0.27 -18.21
C ALA A 24 -9.20 0.16 -19.41
N GLU A 25 -9.38 -0.73 -20.37
CA GLU A 25 -10.18 -0.47 -21.56
C GLU A 25 -11.66 -0.30 -21.22
N LYS A 26 -12.19 -1.15 -20.35
CA LYS A 26 -13.60 -1.11 -19.96
C LYS A 26 -13.96 0.09 -19.09
N THR A 27 -13.07 0.49 -18.21
CA THR A 27 -13.35 1.53 -17.21
C THR A 27 -12.83 2.91 -17.59
N GLY A 28 -11.87 2.97 -18.48
CA GLY A 28 -11.19 4.22 -18.82
C GLY A 28 -10.12 4.61 -17.80
N PHE A 29 -9.87 3.78 -16.80
CA PHE A 29 -8.81 4.01 -15.81
C PHE A 29 -7.46 3.60 -16.39
N SER A 30 -6.39 4.23 -15.92
CA SER A 30 -5.04 3.78 -16.27
C SER A 30 -4.73 2.46 -15.57
N GLU A 31 -3.82 1.68 -16.13
CA GLU A 31 -3.38 0.43 -15.51
C GLU A 31 -2.79 0.68 -14.13
N SER A 32 -2.02 1.76 -13.97
CA SER A 32 -1.46 2.15 -12.68
C SER A 32 -2.54 2.39 -11.63
N LYS A 33 -3.60 3.10 -12.01
CA LYS A 33 -4.72 3.36 -11.13
C LYS A 33 -5.39 2.05 -10.70
N ILE A 34 -5.61 1.13 -11.63
CA ILE A 34 -6.22 -0.16 -11.35
C ILE A 34 -5.39 -0.95 -10.36
N ARG A 35 -4.08 -1.03 -10.59
CA ARG A 35 -3.18 -1.75 -9.68
C ARG A 35 -3.20 -1.17 -8.26
N ARG A 36 -3.23 0.17 -8.14
CA ARG A 36 -3.33 0.82 -6.83
C ARG A 36 -4.65 0.52 -6.14
N ARG A 37 -5.74 0.52 -6.87
CA ARG A 37 -7.07 0.23 -6.31
C ARG A 37 -7.15 -1.23 -5.85
N VAL A 38 -6.64 -2.15 -6.65
CA VAL A 38 -6.60 -3.58 -6.29
C VAL A 38 -5.74 -3.79 -5.05
N LYS A 39 -4.62 -3.10 -4.95
CA LYS A 39 -3.75 -3.19 -3.77
C LYS A 39 -4.48 -2.79 -2.49
N LEU A 40 -5.40 -1.84 -2.57
CA LEU A 40 -6.19 -1.42 -1.42
C LEU A 40 -7.14 -2.52 -0.93
N CYS A 41 -7.49 -3.47 -1.78
CA CYS A 41 -8.34 -4.60 -1.38
C CYS A 41 -7.63 -5.58 -0.44
N GLU A 42 -6.31 -5.46 -0.28
CA GLU A 42 -5.57 -6.24 0.70
C GLU A 42 -5.82 -5.77 2.13
N LEU A 43 -6.34 -4.56 2.29
CA LEU A 43 -6.63 -3.99 3.60
C LEU A 43 -7.85 -4.66 4.23
N ASP A 44 -7.95 -4.55 5.55
CA ASP A 44 -9.12 -5.04 6.25
C ASP A 44 -10.38 -4.35 5.70
N GLU A 45 -11.34 -5.13 5.25
CA GLU A 45 -12.50 -4.64 4.53
C GLU A 45 -13.34 -3.68 5.36
N GLU A 46 -13.58 -4.01 6.61
CA GLU A 46 -14.38 -3.16 7.50
C GLU A 46 -13.69 -1.84 7.77
N ALA A 47 -12.39 -1.88 8.06
CA ALA A 47 -11.61 -0.67 8.32
C ALA A 47 -11.56 0.22 7.07
N PHE A 48 -11.42 -0.38 5.90
CA PHE A 48 -11.41 0.35 4.65
C PHE A 48 -12.77 1.02 4.40
N LYS A 49 -13.85 0.26 4.59
CA LYS A 49 -15.21 0.78 4.42
C LYS A 49 -15.49 1.91 5.40
N GLU A 50 -15.11 1.76 6.66
CA GLU A 50 -15.28 2.78 7.68
C GLU A 50 -14.47 4.05 7.37
N SER A 51 -13.30 3.91 6.77
CA SER A 51 -12.47 5.05 6.42
C SER A 51 -13.16 6.01 5.45
N GLN A 52 -14.09 5.51 4.65
CA GLN A 52 -14.83 6.35 3.69
C GLN A 52 -15.65 7.43 4.37
N ILE A 53 -16.06 7.22 5.61
CA ILE A 53 -16.84 8.20 6.39
C ILE A 53 -16.03 9.47 6.62
N ARG A 54 -14.71 9.33 6.79
CA ARG A 54 -13.81 10.47 7.01
C ARG A 54 -13.42 11.17 5.71
N GLN A 55 -13.85 10.65 4.57
CA GLN A 55 -13.61 11.21 3.24
C GLN A 55 -12.13 11.50 2.95
N PRO A 56 -11.23 10.50 3.12
CA PRO A 56 -9.83 10.70 2.79
C PRO A 56 -9.64 10.92 1.30
N THR A 57 -8.56 11.58 0.93
CA THR A 57 -8.25 11.83 -0.49
C THR A 57 -7.59 10.62 -1.13
N LEU A 58 -7.56 10.59 -2.45
CA LEU A 58 -6.82 9.57 -3.19
C LEU A 58 -5.34 9.59 -2.82
N ALA A 59 -4.79 10.78 -2.60
CA ALA A 59 -3.41 10.93 -2.19
C ALA A 59 -3.14 10.25 -0.85
N ASP A 60 -4.10 10.28 0.08
CA ASP A 60 -3.96 9.62 1.37
C ASP A 60 -3.81 8.10 1.21
N TYR A 61 -4.62 7.50 0.35
CA TYR A 61 -4.52 6.07 0.08
C TYR A 61 -3.24 5.71 -0.66
N ASP A 62 -2.80 6.55 -1.60
CA ASP A 62 -1.54 6.33 -2.30
C ASP A 62 -0.36 6.38 -1.33
N ARG A 63 -0.41 7.29 -0.37
CA ARG A 63 0.62 7.40 0.68
C ARG A 63 0.61 6.16 1.58
N LEU A 64 -0.57 5.66 1.90
CA LEU A 64 -0.72 4.44 2.69
C LEU A 64 -0.07 3.25 1.98
N ASN A 65 -0.19 3.19 0.67
CA ASN A 65 0.38 2.11 -0.15
C ASN A 65 1.91 2.08 -0.15
N GLN A 66 2.58 3.11 0.35
CA GLN A 66 4.03 3.11 0.51
C GLN A 66 4.47 2.10 1.58
N ILE A 67 3.59 1.77 2.49
CA ILE A 67 3.87 0.80 3.55
C ILE A 67 3.67 -0.60 3.00
N LYS A 68 4.70 -1.43 3.07
CA LYS A 68 4.66 -2.80 2.55
C LYS A 68 3.97 -3.76 3.49
N ASP A 69 4.09 -3.52 4.79
CA ASP A 69 3.50 -4.39 5.81
C ASP A 69 1.99 -4.17 5.92
N ILE A 70 1.24 -5.23 5.70
CA ILE A 70 -0.23 -5.18 5.70
C ILE A 70 -0.79 -4.80 7.07
N GLU A 71 -0.21 -5.32 8.15
CA GLU A 71 -0.66 -4.98 9.49
C GLU A 71 -0.49 -3.50 9.80
N THR A 72 0.65 -2.95 9.38
CA THR A 72 0.92 -1.53 9.56
C THR A 72 -0.04 -0.69 8.72
N ARG A 73 -0.33 -1.11 7.49
CA ARG A 73 -1.32 -0.43 6.65
C ARG A 73 -2.69 -0.42 7.30
N ASN A 74 -3.11 -1.54 7.87
CA ASN A 74 -4.41 -1.61 8.55
C ASN A 74 -4.47 -0.69 9.76
N LYS A 75 -3.38 -0.58 10.51
CA LYS A 75 -3.31 0.36 11.64
C LYS A 75 -3.39 1.80 11.19
N LEU A 76 -2.66 2.15 10.13
CA LEU A 76 -2.66 3.51 9.59
C LEU A 76 -4.01 3.86 8.99
N LEU A 77 -4.71 2.88 8.44
CA LEU A 77 -6.03 3.07 7.89
C LEU A 77 -7.02 3.61 8.91
N GLU A 78 -6.88 3.21 10.16
CA GLU A 78 -7.74 3.70 11.24
C GLU A 78 -7.59 5.21 11.47
N SER A 79 -6.44 5.77 11.14
CA SER A 79 -6.16 7.20 11.30
C SER A 79 -6.25 8.00 10.01
N ILE A 80 -6.49 7.35 8.87
CA ILE A 80 -6.57 8.04 7.59
C ILE A 80 -7.72 9.05 7.61
N GLY A 81 -7.47 10.24 7.09
CA GLY A 81 -8.43 11.33 7.15
C GLY A 81 -8.43 12.12 8.45
N THR A 82 -7.58 11.75 9.42
CA THR A 82 -7.42 12.48 10.68
C THR A 82 -6.11 13.27 10.66
N ASN A 83 -5.96 14.19 11.60
CA ASN A 83 -4.75 15.01 11.72
C ASN A 83 -3.53 14.17 12.12
N ASN A 84 -3.73 13.03 12.72
CA ASN A 84 -2.63 12.16 13.17
C ASN A 84 -2.06 11.29 12.08
N PHE A 85 -2.75 11.15 10.97
CA PHE A 85 -2.34 10.26 9.88
C PHE A 85 -0.94 10.58 9.37
N ASP A 86 -0.65 11.84 9.11
CA ASP A 86 0.65 12.26 8.57
C ASP A 86 1.80 11.87 9.49
N ASN A 87 1.66 12.11 10.78
CA ASN A 87 2.69 11.78 11.76
C ASN A 87 2.90 10.27 11.88
N LEU A 88 1.80 9.53 11.92
CA LEU A 88 1.86 8.06 12.02
C LEU A 88 2.46 7.46 10.76
N LEU A 89 2.08 7.98 9.60
CA LEU A 89 2.62 7.54 8.33
C LEU A 89 4.12 7.82 8.24
N TYR A 90 4.54 9.02 8.63
CA TYR A 90 5.96 9.39 8.62
C TYR A 90 6.77 8.42 9.48
N SER A 91 6.29 8.14 10.69
CA SER A 91 6.97 7.20 11.59
C SER A 91 7.04 5.80 10.99
N ALA A 92 5.97 5.33 10.35
CA ALA A 92 5.94 4.02 9.74
C ALA A 92 6.89 3.93 8.54
N VAL A 93 6.93 4.96 7.71
CA VAL A 93 7.85 5.02 6.57
C VAL A 93 9.30 5.00 7.04
N LYS A 94 9.60 5.76 8.09
CA LYS A 94 10.97 5.78 8.66
C LYS A 94 11.39 4.43 9.20
N LYS A 95 10.50 3.74 9.89
CA LYS A 95 10.77 2.40 10.40
C LYS A 95 11.01 1.42 9.25
N GLN A 96 10.21 1.52 8.19
CA GLN A 96 10.35 0.66 7.03
C GLN A 96 11.68 0.88 6.32
N GLU A 97 12.07 2.14 6.11
CA GLU A 97 13.34 2.50 5.48
C GLU A 97 14.53 1.96 6.29
N THR A 98 14.49 2.13 7.60
CA THR A 98 15.54 1.64 8.50
C THR A 98 15.64 0.11 8.43
N ALA A 99 14.50 -0.57 8.44
CA ALA A 99 14.48 -2.03 8.34
C ALA A 99 15.03 -2.51 6.99
N GLU A 100 14.67 -1.84 5.91
CA GLU A 100 15.16 -2.16 4.57
C GLU A 100 16.67 -1.95 4.44
N GLU A 101 17.18 -0.86 4.99
CA GLU A 101 18.61 -0.60 4.99
C GLU A 101 19.38 -1.67 5.75
N LYS A 102 18.88 -2.03 6.92
CA LYS A 102 19.49 -3.07 7.75
C LYS A 102 19.52 -4.41 7.03
N GLU A 103 18.40 -4.78 6.42
CA GLU A 103 18.31 -6.02 5.65
C GLU A 103 19.25 -6.02 4.47
N LYS A 104 19.35 -4.90 3.78
CA LYS A 104 20.23 -4.74 2.64
C LYS A 104 21.71 -4.90 3.04
N ILE A 105 22.09 -4.32 4.15
CA ILE A 105 23.45 -4.45 4.68
C ILE A 105 23.75 -5.91 5.04
N GLU A 106 22.83 -6.57 5.70
CA GLU A 106 22.97 -7.97 6.06
C GLU A 106 23.15 -8.86 4.82
N LYS A 107 22.37 -8.60 3.78
CA LYS A 107 22.49 -9.35 2.52
C LYS A 107 23.83 -9.11 1.83
N ILE A 108 24.33 -7.91 1.87
CA ILE A 108 25.64 -7.58 1.29
C ILE A 108 26.75 -8.32 2.02
N ILE A 109 26.70 -8.31 3.33
CA ILE A 109 27.67 -9.02 4.17
C ILE A 109 27.64 -10.53 3.89
N GLU A 110 26.44 -11.07 3.84
CA GLU A 110 26.23 -12.49 3.61
C GLU A 110 26.66 -12.94 2.22
N ALA A 111 26.22 -12.23 1.20
CA ALA A 111 26.50 -12.57 -0.19
C ALA A 111 27.97 -12.36 -0.57
N GLY A 112 28.56 -11.30 -0.07
CA GLY A 112 29.93 -10.97 -0.36
C GLY A 112 30.94 -11.69 0.53
N ARG A 113 30.44 -12.41 1.50
CA ARG A 113 31.29 -12.98 2.53
C ARG A 113 32.20 -11.93 3.12
N PHE A 114 31.68 -10.75 3.14
CA PHE A 114 32.43 -9.63 3.61
C PHE A 114 32.71 -9.80 5.09
N ALA A 115 33.95 -10.00 5.42
CA ALA A 115 34.34 -10.07 6.80
C ALA A 115 34.78 -8.69 7.21
N PRO A 116 33.96 -7.97 7.91
CA PRO A 116 34.28 -6.60 8.28
C PRO A 116 35.51 -6.50 9.11
N THR A 117 35.85 -7.60 9.71
CA THR A 117 37.03 -7.65 10.50
C THR A 117 38.20 -8.19 9.78
N SER A 118 38.03 -8.40 8.55
CA SER A 118 39.13 -8.94 7.82
C SER A 118 40.28 -7.99 7.84
N THR A 119 40.39 -7.43 8.79
CA THR A 119 41.64 -6.77 8.96
C THR A 119 42.75 -7.62 8.45
#